data_9f783444a4894a73c8578c84b85ab38d
#
_entry.id   9f783444a4894a73c8578c84b85ab38d
#
_cell.length_a   1.000
_cell.length_b   1.000
_cell.length_c   1.000
_cell.angle_alpha   90.00
_cell.angle_beta   90.00
_cell.angle_gamma   90.00
#
_symmetry.space_group_name_H-M   'P 1'
#
loop_
_entity.id
_entity.type
_entity.pdbx_description
1 polymer ?
#
loop_
_entity_poly.entity_id
_entity_poly.type
_entity_poly.pdbx_seq_one_letter_code
_entity_poly.pdbx_strand_id
1 'polypeptide(L)'
;MLGYIRQEENRHFRPRLTWEEMAGIPFCVLHCGESHTRRRKRRLLRLLRQMARQGVHQAVMPPAMTALCRAEGIAPVSEAPLRHALMEPLLDCFCRQNGLDLHRSTVRLCAKRMNSTVEQAAVMLVQKARYMVLDIGQGQEKLCDWLRMEYGLSAGHGGRGVIMQVCCDDVQAENIPTLWLGQACEAHQQVRYRLLEPWCGQIEEEPQLLSVLFTERKLPVEAFGIKTVEPDA
;
A
#
# COMPACT_ATOMS: atom_id res chain seq x y z
N MET A 1 -12.94 1.65 -15.53
CA MET A 1 -11.85 1.56 -16.53
C MET A 1 -10.55 2.00 -15.87
N LEU A 2 -9.46 1.28 -16.10
CA LEU A 2 -8.16 1.51 -15.46
C LEU A 2 -7.21 2.24 -16.41
N GLY A 3 -6.41 3.14 -15.84
CA GLY A 3 -5.33 3.80 -16.55
C GLY A 3 -3.96 3.25 -16.14
N TYR A 4 -2.97 3.44 -17.01
CA TYR A 4 -1.58 3.21 -16.73
C TYR A 4 -0.75 4.38 -17.27
N ILE A 5 0.09 4.99 -16.45
CA ILE A 5 0.95 6.09 -16.86
C ILE A 5 2.39 5.59 -16.88
N ARG A 6 2.88 5.35 -18.10
CA ARG A 6 4.24 4.89 -18.34
C ARG A 6 5.15 6.08 -18.62
N GLN A 7 6.17 6.25 -17.79
CA GLN A 7 7.18 7.27 -17.99
C GLN A 7 8.31 6.72 -18.86
N GLU A 8 8.50 7.33 -20.03
CA GLU A 8 9.55 6.98 -20.98
C GLU A 8 10.83 7.76 -20.66
N GLU A 9 11.97 7.11 -20.69
CA GLU A 9 13.28 7.75 -20.42
C GLU A 9 13.68 8.78 -21.48
N ASN A 10 13.10 8.69 -22.68
CA ASN A 10 13.42 9.58 -23.77
C ASN A 10 12.83 10.98 -23.54
N ARG A 11 13.70 11.97 -23.25
CA ARG A 11 13.33 13.38 -23.04
C ARG A 11 12.59 14.03 -24.21
N HIS A 12 12.71 13.49 -25.44
CA HIS A 12 12.03 14.00 -26.63
C HIS A 12 10.72 13.29 -26.95
N PHE A 13 10.31 12.34 -26.10
CA PHE A 13 9.08 11.57 -26.32
C PHE A 13 7.84 12.48 -26.38
N ARG A 14 6.99 12.26 -27.39
CA ARG A 14 5.71 12.97 -27.53
C ARG A 14 4.63 12.21 -26.77
N PRO A 15 3.98 12.80 -25.77
CA PRO A 15 2.89 12.12 -25.06
C PRO A 15 1.83 11.58 -26.01
N ARG A 16 1.41 10.31 -25.80
CA ARG A 16 0.38 9.62 -26.58
C ARG A 16 -0.44 8.70 -25.68
N LEU A 17 -1.68 8.43 -26.09
CA LEU A 17 -2.55 7.41 -25.50
C LEU A 17 -2.58 6.19 -26.39
N THR A 18 -2.53 5.01 -25.77
CA THR A 18 -2.72 3.70 -26.41
C THR A 18 -3.67 2.86 -25.56
N TRP A 19 -4.15 1.78 -26.13
CA TRP A 19 -4.85 0.73 -25.40
C TRP A 19 -3.96 -0.49 -25.39
N GLU A 20 -3.68 -1.00 -24.20
CA GLU A 20 -2.82 -2.17 -23.99
C GLU A 20 -3.53 -3.15 -23.06
N GLU A 21 -3.35 -4.42 -23.29
CA GLU A 21 -3.83 -5.48 -22.41
C GLU A 21 -2.65 -6.01 -21.59
N MET A 22 -2.78 -6.01 -20.26
CA MET A 22 -1.79 -6.54 -19.35
C MET A 22 -2.46 -7.60 -18.46
N ALA A 23 -2.00 -8.84 -18.56
CA ALA A 23 -2.56 -10.00 -17.86
C ALA A 23 -4.09 -10.15 -18.03
N GLY A 24 -4.61 -9.88 -19.22
CA GLY A 24 -6.04 -9.97 -19.53
C GLY A 24 -6.89 -8.82 -18.98
N ILE A 25 -6.26 -7.70 -18.59
CA ILE A 25 -6.96 -6.48 -18.18
C ILE A 25 -6.65 -5.37 -19.18
N PRO A 26 -7.68 -4.70 -19.75
CA PRO A 26 -7.48 -3.59 -20.66
C PRO A 26 -7.15 -2.30 -19.90
N PHE A 27 -6.03 -1.66 -20.26
CA PHE A 27 -5.60 -0.38 -19.74
C PHE A 27 -5.60 0.71 -20.81
N CYS A 28 -6.04 1.90 -20.43
CA CYS A 28 -5.75 3.12 -21.18
C CYS A 28 -4.37 3.61 -20.78
N VAL A 29 -3.36 3.43 -21.65
CA VAL A 29 -1.96 3.71 -21.35
C VAL A 29 -1.57 5.10 -21.85
N LEU A 30 -1.12 5.96 -20.94
CA LEU A 30 -0.53 7.26 -21.27
C LEU A 30 0.99 7.14 -21.23
N HIS A 31 1.62 7.12 -22.40
CA HIS A 31 3.05 7.25 -22.53
C HIS A 31 3.46 8.71 -22.41
N CYS A 32 4.34 9.04 -21.50
CA CYS A 32 4.86 10.38 -21.34
C CYS A 32 6.37 10.37 -21.03
N GLY A 33 7.10 11.35 -21.52
CA GLY A 33 8.48 11.61 -21.13
C GLY A 33 8.53 12.75 -20.12
N GLU A 34 9.71 13.02 -19.56
CA GLU A 34 9.93 14.19 -18.72
C GLU A 34 9.55 15.49 -19.48
N SER A 35 8.57 16.20 -18.94
CA SER A 35 8.00 17.36 -19.62
C SER A 35 8.64 18.67 -19.16
N HIS A 36 9.72 19.07 -19.83
CA HIS A 36 10.40 20.35 -19.54
C HIS A 36 9.83 21.55 -20.34
N THR A 37 9.00 21.31 -21.36
CA THR A 37 8.47 22.39 -22.18
C THR A 37 6.99 22.66 -21.94
N ARG A 38 6.60 23.95 -21.97
CA ARG A 38 5.20 24.41 -21.83
C ARG A 38 4.24 23.73 -22.83
N ARG A 39 4.72 23.46 -24.06
CA ARG A 39 3.92 22.79 -25.10
C ARG A 39 3.63 21.32 -24.74
N ARG A 40 4.63 20.57 -24.24
CA ARG A 40 4.47 19.18 -23.81
C ARG A 40 3.55 19.07 -22.60
N LYS A 41 3.73 19.94 -21.61
CA LYS A 41 2.84 20.00 -20.44
C LYS A 41 1.38 20.25 -20.84
N ARG A 42 1.12 21.18 -21.77
CA ARG A 42 -0.24 21.40 -22.30
C ARG A 42 -0.80 20.18 -23.01
N ARG A 43 0.02 19.46 -23.79
CA ARG A 43 -0.40 18.23 -24.46
C ARG A 43 -0.70 17.12 -23.45
N LEU A 44 0.16 16.95 -22.46
CA LEU A 44 -0.02 15.98 -21.36
C LEU A 44 -1.36 16.20 -20.64
N LEU A 45 -1.63 17.44 -20.21
CA LEU A 45 -2.91 17.79 -19.57
C LEU A 45 -4.12 17.50 -20.46
N ARG A 46 -4.02 17.77 -21.78
CA ARG A 46 -5.10 17.41 -22.72
C ARG A 46 -5.36 15.91 -22.77
N LEU A 47 -4.31 15.10 -22.78
CA LEU A 47 -4.44 13.64 -22.80
C LEU A 47 -4.97 13.09 -21.47
N LEU A 48 -4.56 13.63 -20.32
CA LEU A 48 -5.14 13.28 -19.02
C LEU A 48 -6.65 13.59 -18.97
N ARG A 49 -7.08 14.75 -19.45
CA ARG A 49 -8.50 15.08 -19.59
C ARG A 49 -9.24 14.12 -20.54
N GLN A 50 -8.59 13.69 -21.59
CA GLN A 50 -9.14 12.70 -22.49
C GLN A 50 -9.33 11.34 -21.80
N MET A 51 -8.34 10.87 -21.02
CA MET A 51 -8.45 9.67 -20.19
C MET A 51 -9.63 9.77 -19.21
N ALA A 52 -9.72 10.87 -18.47
CA ALA A 52 -10.80 11.10 -17.51
C ALA A 52 -12.18 11.07 -18.20
N ARG A 53 -12.32 11.71 -19.39
CA ARG A 53 -13.57 11.69 -20.19
C ARG A 53 -13.92 10.29 -20.70
N GLN A 54 -12.94 9.42 -20.90
CA GLN A 54 -13.14 8.01 -21.27
C GLN A 54 -13.51 7.13 -20.06
N GLY A 55 -13.70 7.72 -18.87
CA GLY A 55 -14.10 7.00 -17.67
C GLY A 55 -12.93 6.38 -16.88
N VAL A 56 -11.70 6.84 -17.11
CA VAL A 56 -10.55 6.46 -16.30
C VAL A 56 -10.52 7.34 -15.04
N HIS A 57 -10.87 6.76 -13.90
CA HIS A 57 -10.86 7.45 -12.59
C HIS A 57 -9.72 7.01 -11.69
N GLN A 58 -9.07 5.90 -12.01
CA GLN A 58 -7.92 5.37 -11.30
C GLN A 58 -6.84 4.94 -12.30
N ALA A 59 -5.58 5.18 -11.97
CA ALA A 59 -4.45 4.76 -12.79
C ALA A 59 -3.26 4.32 -11.94
N VAL A 60 -2.55 3.34 -12.45
CA VAL A 60 -1.18 3.02 -12.03
C VAL A 60 -0.29 4.18 -12.52
N MET A 61 0.45 4.82 -11.61
CA MET A 61 1.21 6.00 -11.97
C MET A 61 2.44 6.24 -11.09
N PRO A 62 3.52 6.82 -11.65
CA PRO A 62 4.66 7.26 -10.86
C PRO A 62 4.26 8.35 -9.84
N PRO A 63 4.88 8.41 -8.64
CA PRO A 63 4.59 9.42 -7.63
C PRO A 63 4.63 10.86 -8.15
N ALA A 64 5.58 11.17 -9.03
CA ALA A 64 5.72 12.49 -9.65
C ALA A 64 4.50 12.96 -10.48
N MET A 65 3.65 12.02 -10.93
CA MET A 65 2.44 12.31 -11.70
C MET A 65 1.19 12.47 -10.85
N THR A 66 1.21 12.06 -9.59
CA THR A 66 0.03 11.98 -8.71
C THR A 66 -0.71 13.32 -8.59
N ALA A 67 -0.01 14.40 -8.30
CA ALA A 67 -0.63 15.73 -8.15
C ALA A 67 -1.31 16.20 -9.45
N LEU A 68 -0.64 15.96 -10.59
CA LEU A 68 -1.16 16.36 -11.90
C LEU A 68 -2.40 15.55 -12.29
N CYS A 69 -2.39 14.24 -12.04
CA CYS A 69 -3.50 13.34 -12.35
C CYS A 69 -4.71 13.60 -11.46
N ARG A 70 -4.50 13.84 -10.16
CA ARG A 70 -5.59 14.20 -9.22
C ARG A 70 -6.28 15.50 -9.63
N ALA A 71 -5.55 16.50 -10.13
CA ALA A 71 -6.14 17.74 -10.64
C ALA A 71 -7.08 17.54 -11.84
N GLU A 72 -6.91 16.43 -12.59
CA GLU A 72 -7.76 16.06 -13.72
C GLU A 72 -8.76 14.93 -13.36
N GLY A 73 -8.93 14.61 -12.06
CA GLY A 73 -9.90 13.64 -11.56
C GLY A 73 -9.46 12.17 -11.67
N ILE A 74 -8.16 11.91 -11.85
CA ILE A 74 -7.59 10.55 -11.89
C ILE A 74 -6.82 10.31 -10.60
N ALA A 75 -7.30 9.39 -9.77
CA ALA A 75 -6.62 8.98 -8.54
C ALA A 75 -5.57 7.88 -8.82
N PRO A 76 -4.49 7.79 -8.01
CA PRO A 76 -3.62 6.63 -8.06
C PRO A 76 -4.38 5.38 -7.61
N VAL A 77 -4.01 4.22 -8.15
CA VAL A 77 -4.47 2.92 -7.64
C VAL A 77 -3.91 2.72 -6.24
N SER A 78 -4.75 2.29 -5.31
CA SER A 78 -4.33 2.01 -3.94
C SER A 78 -3.68 0.62 -3.82
N GLU A 79 -2.58 0.55 -3.10
CA GLU A 79 -1.93 -0.71 -2.71
C GLU A 79 -2.59 -1.38 -1.49
N ALA A 80 -3.51 -0.69 -0.80
CA ALA A 80 -4.09 -1.17 0.45
C ALA A 80 -4.71 -2.58 0.35
N PRO A 81 -5.44 -2.97 -0.71
CA PRO A 81 -5.97 -4.33 -0.81
C PRO A 81 -4.88 -5.41 -0.78
N LEU A 82 -3.77 -5.19 -1.51
CA LEU A 82 -2.65 -6.12 -1.53
C LEU A 82 -1.89 -6.13 -0.20
N ARG A 83 -1.65 -4.95 0.39
CA ARG A 83 -1.02 -4.83 1.72
C ARG A 83 -1.83 -5.55 2.80
N HIS A 84 -3.17 -5.44 2.76
CA HIS A 84 -4.03 -6.15 3.70
C HIS A 84 -3.92 -7.68 3.53
N ALA A 85 -3.97 -8.17 2.30
CA ALA A 85 -3.84 -9.60 2.04
C ALA A 85 -2.47 -10.16 2.45
N LEU A 86 -1.42 -9.33 2.38
CA LEU A 86 -0.04 -9.69 2.71
C LEU A 86 0.41 -9.18 4.09
N MET A 87 -0.51 -8.86 4.98
CA MET A 87 -0.22 -8.25 6.29
C MET A 87 0.78 -9.07 7.12
N GLU A 88 0.61 -10.38 7.15
CA GLU A 88 1.50 -11.29 7.88
C GLU A 88 2.90 -11.37 7.26
N PRO A 89 3.08 -11.65 5.95
CA PRO A 89 4.38 -11.56 5.29
C PRO A 89 5.06 -10.19 5.41
N LEU A 90 4.30 -9.10 5.41
CA LEU A 90 4.82 -7.74 5.63
C LEU A 90 5.41 -7.59 7.03
N LEU A 91 4.68 -8.02 8.06
CA LEU A 91 5.14 -8.00 9.44
C LEU A 91 6.42 -8.81 9.61
N ASP A 92 6.46 -10.03 9.08
CA ASP A 92 7.61 -10.93 9.18
C ASP A 92 8.84 -10.35 8.44
N CYS A 93 8.66 -9.74 7.27
CA CYS A 93 9.73 -9.06 6.55
C CYS A 93 10.25 -7.85 7.32
N PHE A 94 9.36 -7.01 7.81
CA PHE A 94 9.70 -5.82 8.59
C PHE A 94 10.46 -6.18 9.87
N CYS A 95 10.01 -7.18 10.61
CA CYS A 95 10.68 -7.64 11.84
C CYS A 95 12.09 -8.17 11.55
N ARG A 96 12.27 -8.96 10.49
CA ARG A 96 13.60 -9.44 10.08
C ARG A 96 14.55 -8.30 9.72
N GLN A 97 14.07 -7.31 8.97
CA GLN A 97 14.89 -6.16 8.56
C GLN A 97 15.34 -5.29 9.75
N ASN A 98 14.51 -5.19 10.78
CA ASN A 98 14.79 -4.39 11.97
C ASN A 98 15.35 -5.21 13.14
N GLY A 99 15.60 -6.51 12.98
CA GLY A 99 16.11 -7.37 14.05
C GLY A 99 15.15 -7.52 15.24
N LEU A 100 13.85 -7.46 15.01
CA LEU A 100 12.82 -7.49 16.05
C LEU A 100 12.31 -8.91 16.30
N ASP A 101 12.23 -9.29 17.58
CA ASP A 101 11.63 -10.55 18.05
C ASP A 101 10.28 -10.27 18.71
N LEU A 102 9.19 -10.52 18.00
CA LEU A 102 7.83 -10.26 18.50
C LEU A 102 7.45 -11.12 19.71
N HIS A 103 7.97 -12.35 19.79
CA HIS A 103 7.68 -13.25 20.91
C HIS A 103 8.23 -12.75 22.26
N ARG A 104 9.15 -11.78 22.24
CA ARG A 104 9.74 -11.18 23.43
C ARG A 104 9.40 -9.71 23.60
N SER A 105 8.52 -9.19 22.74
CA SER A 105 8.35 -7.76 22.58
C SER A 105 6.94 -7.29 22.85
N THR A 106 6.82 -6.01 23.16
CA THR A 106 5.55 -5.30 23.22
C THR A 106 5.36 -4.52 21.92
N VAL A 107 4.25 -4.76 21.25
CA VAL A 107 3.85 -4.09 20.02
C VAL A 107 2.69 -3.16 20.28
N ARG A 108 2.74 -1.93 19.77
CA ARG A 108 1.61 -0.99 19.82
C ARG A 108 0.84 -1.04 18.50
N LEU A 109 -0.47 -1.25 18.59
CA LEU A 109 -1.39 -1.11 17.46
C LEU A 109 -2.09 0.25 17.52
N CYS A 110 -1.86 1.08 16.50
CA CYS A 110 -2.34 2.44 16.43
C CYS A 110 -3.38 2.62 15.32
N ALA A 111 -4.50 3.28 15.65
CA ALA A 111 -5.51 3.68 14.66
C ALA A 111 -6.39 4.81 15.19
N LYS A 112 -6.97 5.60 14.28
CA LYS A 112 -7.96 6.65 14.66
C LYS A 112 -9.28 6.03 15.10
N ARG A 113 -9.67 4.92 14.47
CA ARG A 113 -10.92 4.21 14.75
C ARG A 113 -10.81 2.73 14.42
N MET A 114 -11.63 1.94 15.08
CA MET A 114 -11.79 0.53 14.78
C MET A 114 -12.39 0.32 13.38
N ASN A 115 -11.79 -0.57 12.61
CA ASN A 115 -12.27 -1.02 11.30
C ASN A 115 -11.74 -2.44 11.04
N SER A 116 -12.13 -3.06 9.92
CA SER A 116 -11.70 -4.44 9.58
C SER A 116 -10.19 -4.63 9.48
N THR A 117 -9.45 -3.61 9.04
CA THR A 117 -7.97 -3.64 9.00
C THR A 117 -7.39 -3.73 10.41
N VAL A 118 -7.92 -2.93 11.33
CA VAL A 118 -7.50 -2.92 12.74
C VAL A 118 -7.80 -4.27 13.41
N GLU A 119 -9.00 -4.84 13.15
CA GLU A 119 -9.37 -6.16 13.66
C GLU A 119 -8.41 -7.24 13.16
N GLN A 120 -8.14 -7.28 11.86
CA GLN A 120 -7.19 -8.25 11.27
C GLN A 120 -5.78 -8.08 11.81
N ALA A 121 -5.30 -6.82 11.92
CA ALA A 121 -3.99 -6.53 12.50
C ALA A 121 -3.92 -6.97 13.97
N ALA A 122 -4.97 -6.74 14.76
CA ALA A 122 -5.04 -7.16 16.15
C ALA A 122 -4.96 -8.69 16.27
N VAL A 123 -5.74 -9.42 15.47
CA VAL A 123 -5.70 -10.91 15.46
C VAL A 123 -4.31 -11.42 15.11
N MET A 124 -3.71 -10.88 14.05
CA MET A 124 -2.35 -11.26 13.64
C MET A 124 -1.33 -11.01 14.76
N LEU A 125 -1.38 -9.83 15.39
CA LEU A 125 -0.45 -9.46 16.46
C LEU A 125 -0.64 -10.30 17.72
N VAL A 126 -1.88 -10.65 18.08
CA VAL A 126 -2.19 -11.55 19.22
C VAL A 126 -1.49 -12.90 19.07
N GLN A 127 -1.41 -13.41 17.84
CA GLN A 127 -0.78 -14.71 17.56
C GLN A 127 0.75 -14.67 17.56
N LYS A 128 1.35 -13.49 17.32
CA LYS A 128 2.79 -13.33 17.11
C LYS A 128 3.52 -12.55 18.21
N ALA A 129 2.86 -11.57 18.83
CA ALA A 129 3.48 -10.72 19.82
C ALA A 129 3.22 -11.21 21.25
N ARG A 130 4.21 -11.11 22.13
CA ARG A 130 4.06 -11.45 23.54
C ARG A 130 3.10 -10.51 24.27
N TYR A 131 3.22 -9.22 24.00
CA TYR A 131 2.39 -8.18 24.59
C TYR A 131 1.92 -7.22 23.52
N MET A 132 0.67 -6.77 23.65
CA MET A 132 0.08 -5.79 22.75
C MET A 132 -0.47 -4.62 23.54
N VAL A 133 -0.20 -3.41 23.07
CA VAL A 133 -0.80 -2.16 23.54
C VAL A 133 -1.71 -1.64 22.44
N LEU A 134 -2.94 -1.30 22.78
CA LEU A 134 -3.88 -0.68 21.86
C LEU A 134 -3.88 0.84 22.06
N ASP A 135 -3.71 1.57 20.96
CA ASP A 135 -3.82 3.02 20.88
C ASP A 135 -4.78 3.37 19.75
N ILE A 136 -6.07 3.19 20.04
CA ILE A 136 -7.16 3.35 19.07
C ILE A 136 -8.11 4.42 19.57
N GLY A 137 -8.27 5.49 18.80
CA GLY A 137 -9.08 6.64 19.23
C GLY A 137 -10.55 6.31 19.46
N GLN A 138 -11.17 5.53 18.59
CA GLN A 138 -12.59 5.14 18.72
C GLN A 138 -12.74 3.61 18.60
N GLY A 139 -13.47 3.01 19.55
CA GLY A 139 -13.78 1.59 19.56
C GLY A 139 -12.74 0.70 20.26
N GLN A 140 -11.73 1.28 20.93
CA GLN A 140 -10.70 0.54 21.63
C GLN A 140 -11.28 -0.41 22.69
N GLU A 141 -12.23 0.03 23.50
CA GLU A 141 -12.85 -0.79 24.56
C GLU A 141 -13.50 -2.05 23.97
N LYS A 142 -14.27 -1.89 22.88
CA LYS A 142 -14.90 -3.02 22.19
C LYS A 142 -13.89 -4.03 21.67
N LEU A 143 -12.77 -3.56 21.11
CA LEU A 143 -11.69 -4.43 20.65
C LEU A 143 -11.00 -5.12 21.83
N CYS A 144 -10.73 -4.42 22.94
CA CYS A 144 -10.18 -4.99 24.15
C CYS A 144 -11.06 -6.13 24.70
N ASP A 145 -12.35 -5.88 24.81
CA ASP A 145 -13.30 -6.86 25.33
C ASP A 145 -13.40 -8.07 24.41
N TRP A 146 -13.46 -7.85 23.11
CA TRP A 146 -13.48 -8.93 22.13
C TRP A 146 -12.19 -9.76 22.17
N LEU A 147 -11.01 -9.14 22.19
CA LEU A 147 -9.72 -9.86 22.30
C LEU A 147 -9.59 -10.63 23.61
N ARG A 148 -10.13 -10.09 24.71
CA ARG A 148 -10.16 -10.78 25.99
C ARG A 148 -11.04 -12.03 25.95
N MET A 149 -12.22 -11.94 25.34
CA MET A 149 -13.15 -13.07 25.25
C MET A 149 -12.66 -14.17 24.32
N GLU A 150 -12.14 -13.79 23.14
CA GLU A 150 -11.78 -14.77 22.10
C GLU A 150 -10.36 -15.33 22.27
N TYR A 151 -9.43 -14.53 22.79
CA TYR A 151 -8.00 -14.90 22.86
C TYR A 151 -7.43 -14.89 24.28
N GLY A 152 -8.24 -14.57 25.29
CA GLY A 152 -7.79 -14.50 26.69
C GLY A 152 -6.77 -13.38 26.96
N LEU A 153 -6.69 -12.38 26.09
CA LEU A 153 -5.63 -11.37 26.11
C LEU A 153 -6.06 -10.16 26.90
N SER A 154 -5.32 -9.76 27.92
CA SER A 154 -5.43 -8.44 28.53
C SER A 154 -4.51 -7.47 27.76
N ALA A 155 -5.07 -6.69 26.85
CA ALA A 155 -4.34 -5.59 26.22
C ALA A 155 -4.00 -4.55 27.30
N GLY A 156 -2.71 -4.24 27.46
CA GLY A 156 -2.25 -3.27 28.44
C GLY A 156 -2.53 -1.83 28.00
N HIS A 157 -2.82 -0.97 28.97
CA HIS A 157 -2.74 0.47 28.82
C HIS A 157 -1.38 0.92 29.34
N GLY A 158 -0.48 1.33 28.44
CA GLY A 158 0.79 1.90 28.87
C GLY A 158 1.96 1.53 27.95
N GLY A 159 2.73 2.54 27.56
CA GLY A 159 3.74 2.42 26.52
C GLY A 159 5.15 2.00 26.99
N ARG A 160 5.34 1.46 28.17
CA ARG A 160 6.67 1.03 28.60
C ARG A 160 7.09 -0.25 27.87
N GLY A 161 8.28 -0.21 27.24
CA GLY A 161 8.85 -1.35 26.54
C GLY A 161 8.25 -1.63 25.16
N VAL A 162 7.52 -0.69 24.57
CA VAL A 162 7.10 -0.77 23.16
C VAL A 162 8.33 -0.65 22.28
N ILE A 163 8.56 -1.64 21.42
CA ILE A 163 9.72 -1.68 20.52
C ILE A 163 9.35 -1.43 19.07
N MET A 164 8.07 -1.56 18.73
CA MET A 164 7.55 -1.24 17.39
C MET A 164 6.09 -0.80 17.46
N GLN A 165 5.66 -0.09 16.45
CA GLN A 165 4.25 0.22 16.22
C GLN A 165 3.76 -0.39 14.90
N VAL A 166 2.47 -0.71 14.89
CA VAL A 166 1.73 -1.05 13.68
C VAL A 166 0.62 -0.02 13.53
N CYS A 167 0.67 0.78 12.47
CA CYS A 167 -0.27 1.85 12.20
C CYS A 167 -1.22 1.46 11.07
N CYS A 168 -2.53 1.48 11.36
CA CYS A 168 -3.56 1.18 10.38
C CYS A 168 -4.17 2.44 9.72
N ASP A 169 -3.93 3.61 10.31
CA ASP A 169 -4.35 4.91 9.79
C ASP A 169 -3.19 5.90 9.84
N ASP A 170 -3.36 7.08 9.24
CA ASP A 170 -2.44 8.20 9.35
C ASP A 170 -2.52 8.80 10.78
N VAL A 171 -1.76 8.20 11.68
CA VAL A 171 -1.57 8.62 13.08
C VAL A 171 -0.15 9.11 13.27
N GLN A 172 0.08 9.91 14.31
CA GLN A 172 1.42 10.38 14.62
C GLN A 172 2.28 9.21 15.11
N ALA A 173 3.31 8.87 14.34
CA ALA A 173 4.27 7.84 14.72
C ALA A 173 5.27 8.39 15.75
N GLU A 174 5.63 7.57 16.74
CA GLU A 174 6.75 7.83 17.63
C GLU A 174 8.08 7.49 16.93
N ASN A 175 9.20 7.88 17.51
CA ASN A 175 10.53 7.57 16.96
C ASN A 175 10.94 6.11 17.28
N ILE A 176 10.11 5.17 16.86
CA ILE A 176 10.35 3.72 16.94
C ILE A 176 10.01 3.07 15.60
N PRO A 177 10.55 1.86 15.30
CA PRO A 177 10.21 1.14 14.09
C PRO A 177 8.70 1.04 13.89
N THR A 178 8.20 1.54 12.77
CA THR A 178 6.76 1.64 12.48
C THR A 178 6.42 0.92 11.19
N LEU A 179 5.52 -0.07 11.28
CA LEU A 179 4.92 -0.73 10.12
C LEU A 179 3.56 -0.10 9.81
N TRP A 180 3.40 0.35 8.59
CA TRP A 180 2.17 0.98 8.13
C TRP A 180 1.34 0.00 7.28
N LEU A 181 0.08 -0.25 7.66
CA LEU A 181 -0.82 -1.20 7.00
C LEU A 181 -2.01 -0.54 6.29
N GLY A 182 -2.37 0.67 6.64
CA GLY A 182 -3.56 1.37 6.11
C GLY A 182 -3.34 2.05 4.76
N GLN A 183 -4.37 2.70 4.26
CA GLN A 183 -4.35 3.39 2.97
C GLN A 183 -3.42 4.62 2.94
N ALA A 184 -3.17 5.26 4.10
CA ALA A 184 -2.22 6.35 4.25
C ALA A 184 -0.75 5.89 4.20
N CYS A 185 -0.52 4.59 4.20
CA CYS A 185 0.82 4.01 4.26
C CYS A 185 1.67 4.27 3.02
N GLU A 186 1.03 4.50 1.88
CA GLU A 186 1.71 4.81 0.63
C GLU A 186 2.55 6.11 0.73
N ALA A 187 2.21 7.00 1.67
CA ALA A 187 2.93 8.23 1.96
C ALA A 187 4.05 8.08 3.02
N HIS A 188 4.11 6.95 3.73
CA HIS A 188 5.03 6.74 4.85
C HIS A 188 5.99 5.57 4.65
N GLN A 189 5.65 4.64 3.75
CA GLN A 189 6.42 3.41 3.59
C GLN A 189 6.24 2.78 2.22
N GLN A 190 7.34 2.54 1.54
CA GLN A 190 7.38 1.80 0.28
C GLN A 190 7.53 0.31 0.53
N VAL A 191 6.71 -0.50 -0.13
CA VAL A 191 6.82 -1.95 -0.12
C VAL A 191 7.23 -2.42 -1.50
N ARG A 192 8.33 -3.19 -1.57
CA ARG A 192 8.73 -3.87 -2.79
C ARG A 192 8.27 -5.31 -2.74
N TYR A 193 7.43 -5.66 -3.67
CA TYR A 193 6.94 -7.01 -3.86
C TYR A 193 7.85 -7.78 -4.81
N ARG A 194 7.73 -9.10 -4.80
CA ARG A 194 8.22 -9.99 -5.84
C ARG A 194 7.12 -10.97 -6.22
N LEU A 195 7.10 -11.37 -7.46
CA LEU A 195 6.27 -12.49 -7.89
C LEU A 195 7.02 -13.80 -7.65
N LEU A 196 6.31 -14.78 -7.12
CA LEU A 196 6.82 -16.13 -6.91
C LEU A 196 6.55 -17.00 -8.15
N GLU A 197 7.26 -18.14 -8.27
CA GLU A 197 6.98 -19.10 -9.33
C GLU A 197 5.51 -19.60 -9.25
N PRO A 198 4.82 -19.79 -10.37
CA PRO A 198 5.29 -19.66 -11.77
C PRO A 198 5.13 -18.26 -12.39
N TRP A 199 4.79 -17.24 -11.64
CA TRP A 199 4.45 -15.89 -12.16
C TRP A 199 5.64 -14.95 -12.30
N CYS A 200 6.81 -15.28 -11.74
CA CYS A 200 7.98 -14.42 -11.78
C CYS A 200 8.45 -14.18 -13.23
N GLY A 201 8.88 -12.93 -13.51
CA GLY A 201 9.38 -12.51 -14.82
C GLY A 201 8.32 -12.31 -15.90
N GLN A 202 7.05 -12.58 -15.63
CA GLN A 202 5.96 -12.41 -16.61
C GLN A 202 5.34 -11.01 -16.61
N ILE A 203 5.43 -10.31 -15.47
CA ILE A 203 4.77 -9.02 -15.23
C ILE A 203 5.75 -8.10 -14.50
N GLU A 204 5.66 -6.79 -14.76
CA GLU A 204 6.40 -5.78 -14.01
C GLU A 204 6.00 -5.79 -12.53
N GLU A 205 6.99 -5.83 -11.62
CA GLU A 205 6.75 -5.87 -10.17
C GLU A 205 6.45 -4.47 -9.60
N GLU A 206 5.63 -3.68 -10.30
CA GLU A 206 5.19 -2.38 -9.84
C GLU A 206 4.04 -2.53 -8.81
N PRO A 207 4.17 -1.98 -7.59
CA PRO A 207 3.22 -2.22 -6.49
C PRO A 207 1.76 -1.93 -6.84
N GLN A 208 1.48 -0.80 -7.50
CA GLN A 208 0.12 -0.43 -7.90
C GLN A 208 -0.45 -1.40 -8.95
N LEU A 209 0.36 -1.82 -9.94
CA LEU A 209 -0.05 -2.79 -10.94
C LEU A 209 -0.36 -4.14 -10.30
N LEU A 210 0.50 -4.60 -9.39
CA LEU A 210 0.29 -5.85 -8.66
C LEU A 210 -0.98 -5.80 -7.81
N SER A 211 -1.29 -4.65 -7.19
CA SER A 211 -2.54 -4.45 -6.46
C SER A 211 -3.78 -4.54 -7.37
N VAL A 212 -3.71 -4.00 -8.59
CA VAL A 212 -4.78 -4.18 -9.59
C VAL A 212 -4.96 -5.65 -9.92
N LEU A 213 -3.88 -6.37 -10.26
CA LEU A 213 -3.95 -7.78 -10.65
C LEU A 213 -4.50 -8.66 -9.53
N PHE A 214 -4.15 -8.36 -8.28
CA PHE A 214 -4.73 -9.02 -7.12
C PHE A 214 -6.23 -8.72 -6.98
N THR A 215 -6.62 -7.45 -7.04
CA THR A 215 -8.03 -7.01 -6.88
C THR A 215 -8.93 -7.56 -7.98
N GLU A 216 -8.45 -7.60 -9.22
CA GLU A 216 -9.14 -8.17 -10.38
C GLU A 216 -9.05 -9.72 -10.44
N ARG A 217 -8.51 -10.37 -9.39
CA ARG A 217 -8.36 -11.82 -9.25
C ARG A 217 -7.57 -12.47 -10.40
N LYS A 218 -6.62 -11.76 -10.98
CA LYS A 218 -5.70 -12.29 -11.99
C LYS A 218 -4.51 -13.00 -11.36
N LEU A 219 -4.14 -12.60 -10.14
CA LEU A 219 -3.11 -13.24 -9.33
C LEU A 219 -3.67 -13.59 -7.95
N PRO A 220 -3.48 -14.82 -7.46
CA PRO A 220 -3.84 -15.20 -6.11
C PRO A 220 -2.84 -14.64 -5.09
N VAL A 221 -3.18 -14.62 -3.81
CA VAL A 221 -2.31 -14.07 -2.75
C VAL A 221 -0.99 -14.82 -2.64
N GLU A 222 -0.97 -16.10 -2.93
CA GLU A 222 0.20 -16.99 -2.91
C GLU A 222 1.21 -16.65 -4.01
N ALA A 223 0.81 -15.86 -5.01
CA ALA A 223 1.72 -15.38 -6.06
C ALA A 223 2.72 -14.33 -5.56
N PHE A 224 2.49 -13.74 -4.37
CA PHE A 224 3.26 -12.61 -3.91
C PHE A 224 4.20 -12.96 -2.75
N GLY A 225 5.41 -12.42 -2.81
CA GLY A 225 6.35 -12.35 -1.69
C GLY A 225 6.75 -10.90 -1.42
N ILE A 226 7.23 -10.64 -0.22
CA ILE A 226 7.77 -9.33 0.15
C ILE A 226 9.29 -9.35 -0.02
N LYS A 227 9.81 -8.37 -0.77
CA LYS A 227 11.25 -8.17 -0.99
C LYS A 227 11.83 -7.25 0.07
N THR A 228 11.28 -6.07 0.21
CA THR A 228 11.68 -5.09 1.22
C THR A 228 10.51 -4.23 1.68
N VAL A 229 10.63 -3.68 2.90
CA VAL A 229 9.73 -2.70 3.49
C VAL A 229 10.59 -1.52 3.93
N GLU A 230 10.56 -0.42 3.20
CA GLU A 230 11.43 0.74 3.40
C GLU A 230 10.59 1.95 3.85
N PRO A 231 11.07 2.78 4.81
CA PRO A 231 10.43 4.06 5.08
C PRO A 231 10.50 4.94 3.82
N ASP A 232 9.50 5.76 3.62
CA ASP A 232 9.55 6.78 2.56
C ASP A 232 10.59 7.84 2.93
N ALA A 233 11.40 8.26 1.96
CA ALA A 233 12.55 9.15 2.17
C ALA A 233 12.13 10.61 2.33
#